data_ea2f59ec54f3a91a03d7ebe707c6da80
#
_entry.id   ea2f59ec54f3a91a03d7ebe707c6da80
#
_cell.length_a   1.000
_cell.length_b   1.000
_cell.length_c   1.000
_cell.angle_alpha   90.00
_cell.angle_beta   90.00
_cell.angle_gamma   90.00
#
_symmetry.space_group_name_H-M   'P 1'
#
loop_
_entity.id
_entity.type
_entity.pdbx_description
1 polymer ?
#
loop_
_entity_poly.entity_id
_entity_poly.type
_entity_poly.pdbx_seq_one_letter_code
_entity_poly.pdbx_strand_id
1 'polypeptide(L)'
;MIVYRSYGSSLKNRNYGDLLLIMRLVDYPSIIKKAWAEFDASVQIQMVEDISARVSTNHVFKVTFEDGDHIIAKLSYFGKYEHFLEDHRIIHALANNLLYPFENVLAKSLVRDGQVYTYRHRDNFVDAWVVFYNPIRIQLKLPRRLEENHIQMLGREVARFHKACSRVSPVLPKSSKTLRSDIWDLIDLLDTEVGEFEHRQHIEELKRQCGLFLENRQKLVAKTVETMPVFVDWNIGNFSVTQNLDLYSRWDYDWFRISYRVMDFYFFSRVVSNVGDRTVFSYVIGPLMEDRFMLFLKEYHKVFPLTENEIRFLPEAYRFFILNYVIKYGRYFFHRTYATKLQREAYKTYFPSIDQFDADKILKTLGI
;
A
#
# COMPACT_ATOMS: atom_id res chain seq x y z
N MET A 1 -15.35 7.54 -14.28
CA MET A 1 -16.74 7.38 -14.79
C MET A 1 -17.00 6.11 -15.61
N ILE A 2 -16.01 5.37 -16.10
CA ILE A 2 -16.24 4.20 -16.99
C ILE A 2 -16.28 2.85 -16.24
N VAL A 3 -15.52 2.68 -15.15
CA VAL A 3 -15.47 1.39 -14.42
C VAL A 3 -16.74 1.13 -13.59
N TYR A 4 -17.38 2.17 -13.06
CA TYR A 4 -18.68 2.01 -12.37
C TYR A 4 -19.87 1.75 -13.33
N ARG A 5 -19.80 2.18 -14.60
CA ARG A 5 -20.85 1.89 -15.59
C ARG A 5 -20.87 0.42 -16.04
N SER A 6 -19.75 -0.29 -16.06
CA SER A 6 -19.75 -1.72 -16.40
C SER A 6 -20.25 -2.61 -15.25
N TYR A 7 -20.10 -2.18 -13.99
CA TYR A 7 -20.75 -2.86 -12.85
C TYR A 7 -22.22 -2.50 -12.70
N GLY A 8 -22.66 -1.34 -13.23
CA GLY A 8 -24.00 -0.78 -13.02
C GLY A 8 -25.13 -1.40 -13.86
N SER A 9 -24.85 -2.15 -14.91
CA SER A 9 -25.93 -2.69 -15.76
C SER A 9 -26.31 -4.14 -15.48
N SER A 10 -25.45 -4.92 -14.82
CA SER A 10 -25.76 -6.34 -14.50
C SER A 10 -25.91 -6.62 -13.00
N LEU A 11 -25.51 -5.68 -12.12
CA LEU A 11 -25.53 -5.86 -10.66
C LEU A 11 -26.57 -4.98 -9.95
N LYS A 12 -27.41 -4.22 -10.67
CA LYS A 12 -28.38 -3.27 -10.09
C LYS A 12 -29.40 -3.89 -9.11
N ASN A 13 -29.46 -5.22 -8.98
CA ASN A 13 -30.42 -5.92 -8.10
C ASN A 13 -29.81 -7.08 -7.30
N ARG A 14 -28.47 -7.13 -7.09
CA ARG A 14 -27.88 -8.21 -6.30
C ARG A 14 -27.55 -7.74 -4.90
N ASN A 15 -28.13 -8.41 -3.90
CA ASN A 15 -27.81 -8.21 -2.48
C ASN A 15 -26.33 -8.48 -2.20
N TYR A 16 -25.75 -7.79 -1.24
CA TYR A 16 -24.34 -7.93 -0.79
C TYR A 16 -23.97 -9.38 -0.41
N GLY A 17 -24.97 -10.19 0.00
CA GLY A 17 -24.83 -11.63 0.23
C GLY A 17 -24.51 -12.40 -1.06
N ASP A 18 -25.07 -11.97 -2.18
CA ASP A 18 -24.85 -12.61 -3.48
C ASP A 18 -23.43 -12.36 -4.01
N LEU A 19 -22.86 -11.19 -3.73
CA LEU A 19 -21.46 -10.86 -4.11
C LEU A 19 -20.46 -11.78 -3.38
N LEU A 20 -20.68 -12.01 -2.08
CA LEU A 20 -19.86 -12.92 -1.27
C LEU A 20 -20.04 -14.39 -1.68
N LEU A 21 -21.23 -14.77 -2.09
CA LEU A 21 -21.50 -16.12 -2.60
C LEU A 21 -20.84 -16.34 -3.96
N ILE A 22 -20.88 -15.33 -4.84
CA ILE A 22 -20.23 -15.35 -6.16
C ILE A 22 -18.71 -15.42 -6.01
N MET A 23 -18.11 -14.67 -5.09
CA MET A 23 -16.66 -14.72 -4.81
C MET A 23 -16.21 -16.10 -4.30
N ARG A 24 -17.09 -16.88 -3.64
CA ARG A 24 -16.83 -18.28 -3.28
C ARG A 24 -16.93 -19.25 -4.46
N LEU A 25 -17.51 -18.83 -5.58
CA LEU A 25 -17.68 -19.64 -6.79
C LEU A 25 -16.59 -19.38 -7.83
N VAL A 26 -15.74 -18.35 -7.64
CA VAL A 26 -14.67 -18.06 -8.58
C VAL A 26 -13.47 -18.98 -8.29
N ASP A 27 -13.10 -19.75 -9.29
CA ASP A 27 -11.91 -20.61 -9.25
C ASP A 27 -10.65 -19.79 -9.60
N TYR A 28 -10.11 -19.10 -8.60
CA TYR A 28 -8.88 -18.31 -8.76
C TYR A 28 -7.67 -19.13 -9.23
N PRO A 29 -7.41 -20.38 -8.74
CA PRO A 29 -6.38 -21.24 -9.28
C PRO A 29 -6.49 -21.48 -10.78
N SER A 30 -7.69 -21.66 -11.32
CA SER A 30 -7.90 -21.78 -12.78
C SER A 30 -7.55 -20.48 -13.53
N ILE A 31 -7.81 -19.30 -12.95
CA ILE A 31 -7.40 -18.03 -13.54
C ILE A 31 -5.86 -17.93 -13.59
N ILE A 32 -5.17 -18.33 -12.49
CA ILE A 32 -3.70 -18.36 -12.46
C ILE A 32 -3.13 -19.32 -13.51
N LYS A 33 -3.71 -20.52 -13.66
CA LYS A 33 -3.29 -21.49 -14.68
C LYS A 33 -3.45 -20.95 -16.10
N LYS A 34 -4.58 -20.27 -16.38
CA LYS A 34 -4.80 -19.62 -17.70
C LYS A 34 -3.79 -18.50 -17.94
N ALA A 35 -3.54 -17.66 -16.93
CA ALA A 35 -2.55 -16.59 -17.02
C ALA A 35 -1.14 -17.13 -17.30
N TRP A 36 -0.77 -18.25 -16.66
CA TRP A 36 0.53 -18.89 -16.92
C TRP A 36 0.61 -19.51 -18.31
N ALA A 37 -0.42 -20.25 -18.73
CA ALA A 37 -0.46 -20.86 -20.07
C ALA A 37 -0.37 -19.81 -21.18
N GLU A 38 -0.86 -18.59 -20.96
CA GLU A 38 -0.66 -17.48 -21.88
C GLU A 38 0.77 -16.93 -21.79
N PHE A 39 1.37 -16.85 -20.61
CA PHE A 39 2.74 -16.36 -20.43
C PHE A 39 3.77 -17.33 -21.01
N ASP A 40 3.73 -18.60 -20.60
CA ASP A 40 4.64 -19.66 -21.06
C ASP A 40 3.96 -21.03 -20.99
N ALA A 41 3.43 -21.49 -22.13
CA ALA A 41 2.79 -22.80 -22.25
C ALA A 41 3.78 -23.99 -22.23
N SER A 42 5.09 -23.75 -22.36
CA SER A 42 6.10 -24.80 -22.39
C SER A 42 6.40 -25.38 -20.99
N VAL A 43 6.18 -24.58 -19.94
CA VAL A 43 6.44 -24.97 -18.55
C VAL A 43 5.12 -25.36 -17.86
N GLN A 44 5.03 -26.62 -17.45
CA GLN A 44 3.82 -27.17 -16.87
C GLN A 44 3.70 -26.87 -15.35
N ILE A 45 2.52 -26.45 -14.93
CA ILE A 45 2.21 -26.22 -13.51
C ILE A 45 1.89 -27.56 -12.85
N GLN A 46 2.65 -27.91 -11.81
CA GLN A 46 2.37 -29.02 -10.91
C GLN A 46 1.28 -28.63 -9.88
N MET A 47 1.45 -27.49 -9.19
CA MET A 47 0.58 -27.07 -8.10
C MET A 47 0.40 -25.56 -8.03
N VAL A 48 -0.82 -25.13 -7.67
CA VAL A 48 -1.14 -23.74 -7.31
C VAL A 48 -1.64 -23.73 -5.88
N GLU A 49 -0.88 -23.16 -4.95
CA GLU A 49 -1.17 -23.09 -3.53
C GLU A 49 -1.52 -21.67 -3.12
N ASP A 50 -2.67 -21.48 -2.46
CA ASP A 50 -3.05 -20.18 -1.89
C ASP A 50 -2.27 -19.91 -0.59
N ILE A 51 -1.40 -18.89 -0.66
CA ILE A 51 -0.57 -18.42 0.47
C ILE A 51 -1.01 -17.05 0.98
N SER A 52 -2.23 -16.63 0.65
CA SER A 52 -2.77 -15.33 1.02
C SER A 52 -2.81 -15.13 2.53
N ALA A 53 -2.61 -13.89 2.96
CA ALA A 53 -2.83 -13.52 4.36
C ALA A 53 -4.31 -13.68 4.71
N ARG A 54 -4.63 -14.40 5.81
CA ARG A 54 -6.01 -14.69 6.24
C ARG A 54 -6.86 -13.45 6.52
N VAL A 55 -6.25 -12.31 6.66
CA VAL A 55 -6.87 -11.02 7.01
C VAL A 55 -7.11 -10.12 5.80
N SER A 56 -6.46 -10.42 4.66
CA SER A 56 -6.60 -9.72 3.39
C SER A 56 -7.61 -10.41 2.48
N THR A 57 -8.23 -9.62 1.61
CA THR A 57 -9.07 -10.13 0.51
C THR A 57 -8.29 -10.33 -0.78
N ASN A 58 -7.02 -9.89 -0.83
CA ASN A 58 -6.12 -10.12 -1.97
C ASN A 58 -5.62 -11.57 -1.97
N HIS A 59 -5.43 -12.09 -3.16
CA HIS A 59 -4.98 -13.47 -3.36
C HIS A 59 -3.53 -13.51 -3.83
N VAL A 60 -2.72 -14.28 -3.10
CA VAL A 60 -1.32 -14.59 -3.43
C VAL A 60 -1.16 -16.09 -3.52
N PHE A 61 -0.62 -16.56 -4.63
CA PHE A 61 -0.43 -17.99 -4.88
C PHE A 61 1.05 -18.31 -5.08
N LYS A 62 1.50 -19.42 -4.51
CA LYS A 62 2.72 -20.07 -4.91
C LYS A 62 2.39 -21.02 -6.05
N VAL A 63 3.02 -20.83 -7.19
CA VAL A 63 2.88 -21.67 -8.38
C VAL A 63 4.13 -22.51 -8.51
N THR A 64 4.02 -23.82 -8.31
CA THR A 64 5.13 -24.78 -8.40
C THR A 64 5.06 -25.52 -9.75
N PHE A 65 6.17 -25.65 -10.42
CA PHE A 65 6.32 -26.33 -11.70
C PHE A 65 6.78 -27.79 -11.51
N GLU A 66 6.69 -28.59 -12.58
CA GLU A 66 7.07 -30.02 -12.55
C GLU A 66 8.58 -30.23 -12.28
N ASP A 67 9.43 -29.29 -12.64
CA ASP A 67 10.87 -29.28 -12.36
C ASP A 67 11.22 -28.92 -10.91
N GLY A 68 10.23 -28.53 -10.10
CA GLY A 68 10.37 -28.12 -8.70
C GLY A 68 10.61 -26.64 -8.50
N ASP A 69 10.84 -25.86 -9.54
CA ASP A 69 10.92 -24.41 -9.47
C ASP A 69 9.54 -23.80 -9.14
N HIS A 70 9.53 -22.57 -8.70
CA HIS A 70 8.29 -21.89 -8.36
C HIS A 70 8.35 -20.38 -8.58
N ILE A 71 7.18 -19.79 -8.74
CA ILE A 71 6.97 -18.34 -8.82
C ILE A 71 5.85 -17.93 -7.85
N ILE A 72 5.71 -16.62 -7.67
CA ILE A 72 4.60 -16.05 -6.90
C ILE A 72 3.65 -15.36 -7.87
N ALA A 73 2.37 -15.72 -7.82
CA ALA A 73 1.31 -15.07 -8.56
C ALA A 73 0.48 -14.20 -7.60
N LYS A 74 0.27 -12.93 -7.94
CA LYS A 74 -0.63 -12.04 -7.24
C LYS A 74 -1.85 -11.79 -8.12
N LEU A 75 -3.04 -12.05 -7.57
CA LEU A 75 -4.31 -11.79 -8.21
C LEU A 75 -5.02 -10.64 -7.47
N SER A 76 -5.41 -9.61 -8.22
CA SER A 76 -6.18 -8.47 -7.74
C SER A 76 -7.46 -8.30 -8.53
N TYR A 77 -8.50 -7.73 -7.91
CA TYR A 77 -9.80 -7.45 -8.53
C TYR A 77 -10.42 -6.14 -8.04
N PHE A 78 -9.64 -5.30 -7.35
CA PHE A 78 -10.11 -4.02 -6.84
C PHE A 78 -9.36 -2.84 -7.47
N GLY A 79 -9.99 -1.68 -7.50
CA GLY A 79 -9.42 -0.47 -8.08
C GLY A 79 -9.59 -0.41 -9.60
N LYS A 80 -8.63 0.20 -10.28
CA LYS A 80 -8.60 0.35 -11.73
C LYS A 80 -7.47 -0.50 -12.30
N TYR A 81 -7.75 -1.35 -13.30
CA TYR A 81 -6.72 -2.15 -13.97
C TYR A 81 -5.57 -1.30 -14.50
N GLU A 82 -5.88 -0.13 -15.03
CA GLU A 82 -4.91 0.81 -15.57
C GLU A 82 -3.90 1.25 -14.49
N HIS A 83 -4.38 1.53 -13.27
CA HIS A 83 -3.51 1.88 -12.13
C HIS A 83 -2.64 0.70 -11.69
N PHE A 84 -3.21 -0.52 -11.68
CA PHE A 84 -2.44 -1.73 -11.38
C PHE A 84 -1.29 -1.91 -12.38
N LEU A 85 -1.57 -1.75 -13.67
CA LEU A 85 -0.59 -1.87 -14.75
C LEU A 85 0.48 -0.77 -14.64
N GLU A 86 0.08 0.49 -14.41
CA GLU A 86 1.01 1.60 -14.20
C GLU A 86 1.93 1.34 -13.00
N ASP A 87 1.39 0.98 -11.85
CA ASP A 87 2.16 0.72 -10.63
C ASP A 87 3.22 -0.35 -10.88
N HIS A 88 2.86 -1.48 -11.52
CA HIS A 88 3.81 -2.56 -11.80
C HIS A 88 4.89 -2.16 -12.80
N ARG A 89 4.56 -1.34 -13.80
CA ARG A 89 5.56 -0.77 -14.74
C ARG A 89 6.53 0.17 -14.03
N ILE A 90 6.03 1.02 -13.14
CA ILE A 90 6.87 1.94 -12.36
C ILE A 90 7.77 1.16 -11.39
N ILE A 91 7.23 0.17 -10.67
CA ILE A 91 7.99 -0.68 -9.74
C ILE A 91 9.07 -1.47 -10.50
N HIS A 92 8.75 -2.00 -11.67
CA HIS A 92 9.73 -2.68 -12.51
C HIS A 92 10.85 -1.74 -12.96
N ALA A 93 10.51 -0.54 -13.41
CA ALA A 93 11.49 0.48 -13.78
C ALA A 93 12.34 0.88 -12.57
N LEU A 94 11.73 1.08 -11.39
CA LEU A 94 12.43 1.37 -10.15
C LEU A 94 13.42 0.25 -9.80
N ALA A 95 12.96 -1.01 -9.77
CA ALA A 95 13.78 -2.18 -9.43
C ALA A 95 15.00 -2.37 -10.36
N ASN A 96 14.88 -1.94 -11.62
CA ASN A 96 15.97 -2.04 -12.60
C ASN A 96 16.93 -0.83 -12.58
N ASN A 97 16.55 0.27 -11.96
CA ASN A 97 17.37 1.49 -11.87
C ASN A 97 17.96 1.75 -10.47
N LEU A 98 17.49 1.02 -9.45
CA LEU A 98 18.13 1.07 -8.13
C LEU A 98 19.53 0.47 -8.21
N LEU A 99 20.50 1.21 -7.65
CA LEU A 99 21.90 0.78 -7.59
C LEU A 99 22.22 0.15 -6.24
N TYR A 100 23.38 -0.49 -6.18
CA TYR A 100 23.92 -1.03 -4.92
C TYR A 100 23.79 -0.03 -3.76
N PRO A 101 23.30 -0.46 -2.60
CA PRO A 101 22.98 -1.83 -2.19
C PRO A 101 21.50 -2.25 -2.42
N PHE A 102 20.71 -1.47 -3.16
CA PHE A 102 19.24 -1.64 -3.26
C PHE A 102 18.76 -2.31 -4.54
N GLU A 103 19.65 -2.72 -5.46
CA GLU A 103 19.32 -3.29 -6.77
C GLU A 103 18.50 -4.59 -6.72
N ASN A 104 18.52 -5.28 -5.58
CA ASN A 104 17.80 -6.53 -5.37
C ASN A 104 16.74 -6.46 -4.24
N VAL A 105 16.49 -5.27 -3.69
CA VAL A 105 15.52 -5.11 -2.58
C VAL A 105 14.09 -5.38 -3.04
N LEU A 106 13.73 -4.99 -4.25
CA LEU A 106 12.35 -5.12 -4.72
C LEU A 106 12.09 -6.45 -5.40
N ALA A 107 10.97 -7.10 -5.08
CA ALA A 107 10.48 -8.25 -5.82
C ALA A 107 10.25 -7.87 -7.29
N LYS A 108 10.87 -8.62 -8.20
CA LYS A 108 10.85 -8.33 -9.64
C LYS A 108 9.73 -9.11 -10.33
N SER A 109 8.85 -8.39 -11.02
CA SER A 109 7.81 -8.98 -11.86
C SER A 109 8.41 -9.68 -13.07
N LEU A 110 7.74 -10.74 -13.53
CA LEU A 110 8.11 -11.40 -14.80
C LEU A 110 7.81 -10.48 -15.99
N VAL A 111 8.63 -10.62 -17.00
CA VAL A 111 8.62 -9.79 -18.21
C VAL A 111 8.41 -10.67 -19.43
N ARG A 112 7.58 -10.20 -20.36
CA ARG A 112 7.42 -10.78 -21.70
C ARG A 112 7.55 -9.67 -22.73
N ASP A 113 8.33 -9.90 -23.78
CA ASP A 113 8.59 -8.92 -24.84
C ASP A 113 9.07 -7.55 -24.32
N GLY A 114 9.93 -7.57 -23.27
CA GLY A 114 10.50 -6.36 -22.66
C GLY A 114 9.53 -5.56 -21.77
N GLN A 115 8.32 -6.06 -21.52
CA GLN A 115 7.32 -5.41 -20.67
C GLN A 115 6.88 -6.32 -19.52
N VAL A 116 6.51 -5.70 -18.40
CA VAL A 116 5.88 -6.45 -17.28
C VAL A 116 4.66 -7.18 -17.79
N TYR A 117 4.66 -8.49 -17.63
CA TYR A 117 3.51 -9.30 -18.01
C TYR A 117 2.40 -9.14 -16.97
N THR A 118 1.20 -8.82 -17.45
CA THR A 118 -0.04 -8.79 -16.66
C THR A 118 -1.15 -9.47 -17.46
N TYR A 119 -1.85 -10.38 -16.81
CA TYR A 119 -3.00 -11.06 -17.41
C TYR A 119 -4.29 -10.47 -16.84
N ARG A 120 -5.27 -10.15 -17.70
CA ARG A 120 -6.60 -9.72 -17.27
C ARG A 120 -7.63 -10.79 -17.62
N HIS A 121 -8.25 -11.36 -16.60
CA HIS A 121 -9.39 -12.24 -16.71
C HIS A 121 -10.68 -11.45 -16.53
N ARG A 122 -11.60 -11.56 -17.48
CA ARG A 122 -12.91 -10.91 -17.40
C ARG A 122 -14.00 -11.84 -17.86
N ASP A 123 -14.97 -12.10 -16.98
CA ASP A 123 -16.19 -12.82 -17.28
C ASP A 123 -17.41 -12.16 -16.64
N ASN A 124 -18.54 -12.87 -16.57
CA ASN A 124 -19.78 -12.35 -15.98
C ASN A 124 -19.72 -12.22 -14.44
N PHE A 125 -18.71 -12.78 -13.78
CA PHE A 125 -18.62 -12.90 -12.33
C PHE A 125 -17.48 -12.07 -11.76
N VAL A 126 -16.35 -11.98 -12.47
CA VAL A 126 -15.15 -11.32 -11.99
C VAL A 126 -14.40 -10.61 -13.11
N ASP A 127 -13.85 -9.44 -12.78
CA ASP A 127 -12.81 -8.75 -13.56
C ASP A 127 -11.56 -8.72 -12.66
N ALA A 128 -10.60 -9.60 -12.94
CA ALA A 128 -9.41 -9.79 -12.13
C ALA A 128 -8.16 -9.75 -13.00
N TRP A 129 -7.05 -9.39 -12.39
CA TRP A 129 -5.75 -9.31 -13.06
C TRP A 129 -4.67 -9.97 -12.26
N VAL A 130 -3.73 -10.59 -12.97
CA VAL A 130 -2.64 -11.36 -12.41
C VAL A 130 -1.31 -10.76 -12.82
N VAL A 131 -0.37 -10.72 -11.90
CA VAL A 131 1.05 -10.47 -12.15
C VAL A 131 1.87 -11.58 -11.51
N PHE A 132 2.95 -11.97 -12.15
CA PHE A 132 3.90 -12.95 -11.63
C PHE A 132 5.18 -12.28 -11.15
N TYR A 133 5.74 -12.80 -10.06
CA TYR A 133 7.00 -12.36 -9.48
C TYR A 133 7.98 -13.51 -9.35
N ASN A 134 9.26 -13.21 -9.52
CA ASN A 134 10.32 -14.11 -9.09
C ASN A 134 10.24 -14.32 -7.58
N PRO A 135 10.56 -15.52 -7.07
CA PRO A 135 10.59 -15.80 -5.65
C PRO A 135 11.53 -14.84 -4.92
N ILE A 136 11.07 -14.36 -3.77
CA ILE A 136 11.83 -13.45 -2.94
C ILE A 136 12.68 -14.25 -1.97
N ARG A 137 13.93 -13.84 -1.78
CA ARG A 137 14.76 -14.35 -0.71
C ARG A 137 14.45 -13.56 0.56
N ILE A 138 14.10 -14.26 1.63
CA ILE A 138 13.89 -13.68 2.97
C ILE A 138 15.10 -14.09 3.82
N GLN A 139 15.82 -13.11 4.37
CA GLN A 139 16.97 -13.41 5.21
C GLN A 139 16.58 -13.37 6.69
N LEU A 140 16.16 -12.20 7.19
CA LEU A 140 15.74 -12.03 8.57
C LEU A 140 14.46 -11.18 8.62
N LYS A 141 13.49 -11.61 9.42
CA LYS A 141 12.34 -10.76 9.78
C LYS A 141 12.66 -10.00 11.05
N LEU A 142 12.28 -8.73 11.09
CA LEU A 142 12.41 -7.91 12.29
C LEU A 142 11.59 -8.52 13.45
N PRO A 143 12.07 -8.43 14.70
CA PRO A 143 11.28 -8.78 15.86
C PRO A 143 10.08 -7.83 16.01
N ARG A 144 9.00 -8.30 16.65
CA ARG A 144 7.78 -7.48 16.84
C ARG A 144 8.02 -6.20 17.61
N ARG A 145 9.04 -6.14 18.46
CA ARG A 145 9.47 -4.95 19.18
C ARG A 145 10.96 -4.79 19.00
N LEU A 146 11.37 -3.65 18.47
CA LEU A 146 12.76 -3.33 18.19
C LEU A 146 13.48 -2.80 19.43
N GLU A 147 14.75 -3.07 19.56
CA GLU A 147 15.65 -2.36 20.47
C GLU A 147 16.00 -0.98 19.90
N GLU A 148 16.46 -0.04 20.73
CA GLU A 148 16.74 1.34 20.31
C GLU A 148 17.81 1.43 19.22
N ASN A 149 18.87 0.64 19.31
CA ASN A 149 19.89 0.55 18.27
C ASN A 149 19.32 0.08 16.94
N HIS A 150 18.38 -0.88 16.96
CA HIS A 150 17.69 -1.35 15.75
C HIS A 150 16.81 -0.25 15.13
N ILE A 151 16.16 0.57 15.97
CA ILE A 151 15.37 1.72 15.51
C ILE A 151 16.28 2.74 14.80
N GLN A 152 17.43 3.03 15.39
CA GLN A 152 18.41 3.96 14.82
C GLN A 152 18.94 3.46 13.48
N MET A 153 19.30 2.17 13.39
CA MET A 153 19.77 1.55 12.15
C MET A 153 18.68 1.58 11.08
N LEU A 154 17.45 1.20 11.43
CA LEU A 154 16.30 1.22 10.50
C LEU A 154 16.02 2.64 9.99
N GLY A 155 16.08 3.66 10.86
CA GLY A 155 15.90 5.06 10.47
C GLY A 155 16.91 5.50 9.41
N ARG A 156 18.19 5.18 9.61
CA ARG A 156 19.25 5.47 8.64
C ARG A 156 19.05 4.71 7.32
N GLU A 157 18.69 3.44 7.40
CA GLU A 157 18.57 2.59 6.23
C GLU A 157 17.35 2.97 5.37
N VAL A 158 16.20 3.24 5.98
CA VAL A 158 15.04 3.76 5.28
C VAL A 158 15.33 5.10 4.60
N ALA A 159 16.08 5.99 5.26
CA ALA A 159 16.50 7.25 4.67
C ALA A 159 17.43 7.06 3.45
N ARG A 160 18.37 6.10 3.49
CA ARG A 160 19.22 5.75 2.36
C ARG A 160 18.39 5.19 1.19
N PHE A 161 17.44 4.31 1.49
CA PHE A 161 16.54 3.74 0.48
C PHE A 161 15.67 4.82 -0.16
N HIS A 162 15.04 5.69 0.63
CA HIS A 162 14.26 6.83 0.11
C HIS A 162 15.12 7.77 -0.75
N LYS A 163 16.36 8.03 -0.33
CA LYS A 163 17.29 8.85 -1.13
C LYS A 163 17.67 8.18 -2.45
N ALA A 164 17.81 6.85 -2.47
CA ALA A 164 18.00 6.10 -3.72
C ALA A 164 16.76 6.16 -4.61
N CYS A 165 15.56 5.96 -4.07
CA CYS A 165 14.30 6.10 -4.79
C CYS A 165 14.11 7.52 -5.38
N SER A 166 14.42 8.58 -4.60
CA SER A 166 14.35 9.96 -5.07
C SER A 166 15.26 10.22 -6.26
N ARG A 167 16.49 9.68 -6.26
CA ARG A 167 17.44 9.82 -7.38
C ARG A 167 16.95 9.15 -8.67
N VAL A 168 16.21 8.06 -8.54
CA VAL A 168 15.67 7.32 -9.69
C VAL A 168 14.36 7.94 -10.20
N SER A 169 13.62 8.68 -9.36
CA SER A 169 12.32 9.28 -9.69
C SER A 169 12.25 9.98 -11.05
N PRO A 170 13.24 10.79 -11.47
CA PRO A 170 13.16 11.52 -12.76
C PRO A 170 13.09 10.64 -14.00
N VAL A 171 13.58 9.40 -13.93
CA VAL A 171 13.58 8.46 -15.06
C VAL A 171 12.44 7.44 -15.03
N LEU A 172 11.60 7.49 -14.00
CA LEU A 172 10.46 6.58 -13.87
C LEU A 172 9.28 7.02 -14.76
N PRO A 173 8.47 6.07 -15.23
CA PRO A 173 7.19 6.38 -15.85
C PRO A 173 6.31 7.24 -14.94
N LYS A 174 5.51 8.12 -15.55
CA LYS A 174 4.55 8.94 -14.80
C LYS A 174 3.39 8.08 -14.29
N SER A 175 2.92 8.38 -13.09
CA SER A 175 1.70 7.80 -12.54
C SER A 175 0.52 8.75 -12.76
N SER A 176 -0.61 8.19 -13.21
CA SER A 176 -1.89 8.93 -13.26
C SER A 176 -2.56 9.00 -11.90
N LYS A 177 -2.17 8.11 -10.97
CA LYS A 177 -2.68 8.02 -9.61
C LYS A 177 -2.05 9.07 -8.69
N THR A 178 -2.85 10.01 -8.21
CA THR A 178 -2.41 11.07 -7.29
C THR A 178 -3.22 11.08 -6.00
N LEU A 179 -2.65 11.67 -4.93
CA LEU A 179 -3.40 11.87 -3.67
C LEU A 179 -4.67 12.69 -3.91
N ARG A 180 -4.58 13.68 -4.81
CA ARG A 180 -5.73 14.54 -5.15
C ARG A 180 -6.83 13.75 -5.86
N SER A 181 -6.48 12.98 -6.91
CA SER A 181 -7.48 12.19 -7.65
C SER A 181 -8.13 11.14 -6.76
N ASP A 182 -7.39 10.51 -5.84
CA ASP A 182 -7.95 9.53 -4.91
C ASP A 182 -9.00 10.14 -3.97
N ILE A 183 -8.77 11.36 -3.48
CA ILE A 183 -9.74 12.06 -2.62
C ILE A 183 -10.96 12.53 -3.41
N TRP A 184 -10.78 13.01 -4.64
CA TRP A 184 -11.92 13.33 -5.50
C TRP A 184 -12.75 12.08 -5.85
N ASP A 185 -12.09 10.96 -6.19
CA ASP A 185 -12.77 9.67 -6.40
C ASP A 185 -13.56 9.23 -5.13
N LEU A 186 -13.08 9.58 -3.92
CA LEU A 186 -13.83 9.31 -2.68
C LEU A 186 -15.03 10.24 -2.56
N ILE A 187 -14.88 11.54 -2.81
CA ILE A 187 -15.99 12.50 -2.79
C ILE A 187 -17.08 12.07 -3.78
N ASP A 188 -16.69 11.72 -5.01
CA ASP A 188 -17.62 11.24 -6.05
C ASP A 188 -18.32 9.94 -5.60
N LEU A 189 -17.60 9.03 -4.91
CA LEU A 189 -18.19 7.81 -4.34
C LEU A 189 -19.25 8.13 -3.27
N LEU A 190 -19.01 9.12 -2.39
CA LEU A 190 -19.96 9.51 -1.34
C LEU A 190 -21.26 10.07 -1.90
N ASP A 191 -21.25 10.60 -3.14
CA ASP A 191 -22.44 11.12 -3.83
C ASP A 191 -23.19 10.03 -4.63
N THR A 192 -22.79 8.74 -4.52
CA THR A 192 -23.49 7.61 -5.12
C THR A 192 -24.44 6.94 -4.13
N GLU A 193 -25.45 6.20 -4.64
CA GLU A 193 -26.34 5.37 -3.81
C GLU A 193 -25.56 4.40 -2.90
N VAL A 194 -24.43 3.86 -3.37
CA VAL A 194 -23.56 2.95 -2.60
C VAL A 194 -22.88 3.69 -1.46
N GLY A 195 -22.31 4.86 -1.75
CA GLY A 195 -21.62 5.69 -0.73
C GLY A 195 -22.64 6.20 0.30
N GLU A 196 -23.82 6.64 -0.15
CA GLU A 196 -24.88 7.05 0.76
C GLU A 196 -25.33 5.90 1.66
N PHE A 197 -25.51 4.70 1.13
CA PHE A 197 -25.87 3.52 1.92
C PHE A 197 -24.78 3.14 2.95
N GLU A 198 -23.51 3.16 2.55
CA GLU A 198 -22.39 2.74 3.43
C GLU A 198 -22.03 3.77 4.49
N HIS A 199 -22.17 5.07 4.20
CA HIS A 199 -21.65 6.15 5.03
C HIS A 199 -22.70 7.17 5.50
N ARG A 200 -24.00 6.88 5.31
CA ARG A 200 -25.14 7.78 5.53
C ARG A 200 -24.99 8.77 6.70
N GLN A 201 -24.57 8.28 7.85
CA GLN A 201 -24.46 9.11 9.06
C GLN A 201 -23.18 9.94 9.13
N HIS A 202 -22.25 9.76 8.19
CA HIS A 202 -20.90 10.31 8.25
C HIS A 202 -20.47 11.02 6.95
N ILE A 203 -21.36 11.18 5.96
CA ILE A 203 -21.04 11.77 4.66
C ILE A 203 -20.47 13.17 4.82
N GLU A 204 -21.14 14.04 5.59
CA GLU A 204 -20.69 15.42 5.80
C GLU A 204 -19.32 15.46 6.48
N GLU A 205 -19.10 14.61 7.47
CA GLU A 205 -17.81 14.52 8.14
C GLU A 205 -16.73 14.03 7.19
N LEU A 206 -17.01 13.02 6.36
CA LEU A 206 -16.06 12.54 5.36
C LEU A 206 -15.73 13.61 4.33
N LYS A 207 -16.72 14.35 3.82
CA LYS A 207 -16.50 15.46 2.90
C LYS A 207 -15.66 16.57 3.55
N ARG A 208 -15.93 16.87 4.83
CA ARG A 208 -15.12 17.81 5.62
C ARG A 208 -13.67 17.35 5.72
N GLN A 209 -13.43 16.07 6.06
CA GLN A 209 -12.08 15.51 6.17
C GLN A 209 -11.35 15.49 4.82
N CYS A 210 -12.06 15.22 3.72
CA CYS A 210 -11.52 15.33 2.35
C CYS A 210 -11.12 16.78 2.03
N GLY A 211 -11.97 17.76 2.37
CA GLY A 211 -11.69 19.18 2.17
C GLY A 211 -10.44 19.64 2.93
N LEU A 212 -10.36 19.30 4.23
CA LEU A 212 -9.18 19.60 5.05
C LEU A 212 -7.89 19.02 4.46
N PHE A 213 -7.93 17.77 4.04
CA PHE A 213 -6.78 17.14 3.39
C PHE A 213 -6.33 17.88 2.13
N LEU A 214 -7.27 18.21 1.24
CA LEU A 214 -6.97 18.90 -0.03
C LEU A 214 -6.36 20.27 0.20
N GLU A 215 -6.92 21.05 1.15
CA GLU A 215 -6.44 22.37 1.53
C GLU A 215 -5.03 22.29 2.13
N ASN A 216 -4.82 21.45 3.16
CA ASN A 216 -3.53 21.33 3.84
C ASN A 216 -2.46 20.77 2.91
N ARG A 217 -2.80 19.80 2.05
CA ARG A 217 -1.88 19.33 1.01
C ARG A 217 -1.42 20.46 0.09
N GLN A 218 -2.37 21.29 -0.37
CA GLN A 218 -2.06 22.42 -1.26
C GLN A 218 -1.15 23.43 -0.57
N LYS A 219 -1.40 23.70 0.70
CA LYS A 219 -0.66 24.68 1.51
C LYS A 219 0.75 24.19 1.86
N LEU A 220 0.90 22.94 2.26
CA LEU A 220 2.14 22.45 2.87
C LEU A 220 3.11 21.83 1.87
N VAL A 221 2.64 21.01 0.93
CA VAL A 221 3.57 20.14 0.17
C VAL A 221 3.44 20.24 -1.34
N ALA A 222 2.31 20.67 -1.89
CA ALA A 222 2.04 20.57 -3.32
C ALA A 222 3.04 21.31 -4.22
N LYS A 223 3.70 22.35 -3.73
CA LYS A 223 4.67 23.17 -4.47
C LYS A 223 6.09 23.11 -3.91
N THR A 224 6.27 22.54 -2.73
CA THR A 224 7.51 22.64 -1.95
C THR A 224 8.22 21.33 -1.73
N VAL A 225 7.52 20.20 -1.90
CA VAL A 225 8.05 18.86 -1.65
C VAL A 225 7.97 18.01 -2.90
N GLU A 226 9.07 17.42 -3.29
CA GLU A 226 9.16 16.50 -4.42
C GLU A 226 8.46 15.17 -4.11
N THR A 227 7.89 14.57 -5.15
CA THR A 227 7.31 13.22 -5.07
C THR A 227 8.31 12.17 -5.52
N MET A 228 8.22 10.99 -4.90
CA MET A 228 9.09 9.86 -5.16
C MET A 228 8.31 8.54 -4.98
N PRO A 229 8.85 7.38 -5.37
CA PRO A 229 8.29 6.09 -5.02
C PRO A 229 8.14 5.92 -3.51
N VAL A 230 6.93 5.60 -3.04
CA VAL A 230 6.61 5.25 -1.67
C VAL A 230 5.72 4.01 -1.65
N PHE A 231 5.82 3.22 -0.61
CA PHE A 231 5.15 1.92 -0.54
C PHE A 231 4.00 1.89 0.45
N VAL A 232 3.94 2.87 1.34
CA VAL A 232 2.93 3.08 2.39
C VAL A 232 2.88 1.94 3.39
N ASP A 233 2.58 0.72 2.96
CA ASP A 233 2.44 -0.46 3.83
C ASP A 233 3.81 -1.10 4.17
N TRP A 234 4.48 -0.54 5.16
CA TRP A 234 5.72 -1.07 5.73
C TRP A 234 5.50 -1.99 6.94
N ASN A 235 4.42 -2.77 6.94
CA ASN A 235 4.29 -3.84 7.94
C ASN A 235 5.52 -4.74 7.93
N ILE A 236 5.96 -5.22 9.11
CA ILE A 236 7.13 -6.12 9.23
C ILE A 236 6.96 -7.44 8.45
N GLY A 237 5.74 -7.75 8.04
CA GLY A 237 5.42 -8.88 7.17
C GLY A 237 5.80 -8.67 5.70
N ASN A 238 6.05 -7.43 5.26
CA ASN A 238 6.20 -7.04 3.86
C ASN A 238 7.65 -6.77 3.43
N PHE A 239 8.61 -6.91 4.34
CA PHE A 239 10.04 -6.75 4.03
C PHE A 239 10.91 -7.64 4.91
N SER A 240 12.17 -7.81 4.51
CA SER A 240 13.19 -8.47 5.29
C SER A 240 14.48 -7.66 5.33
N VAL A 241 15.32 -7.96 6.30
CA VAL A 241 16.60 -7.28 6.52
C VAL A 241 17.74 -8.29 6.61
N THR A 242 18.98 -7.81 6.48
CA THR A 242 20.19 -8.55 6.80
C THR A 242 20.38 -8.65 8.33
N GLN A 243 21.39 -9.39 8.77
CA GLN A 243 21.81 -9.39 10.18
C GLN A 243 22.23 -7.99 10.68
N ASN A 244 22.73 -7.14 9.79
CA ASN A 244 23.11 -5.76 10.08
C ASN A 244 21.93 -4.77 9.95
N LEU A 245 20.69 -5.27 9.77
CA LEU A 245 19.46 -4.50 9.57
C LEU A 245 19.42 -3.65 8.27
N ASP A 246 20.28 -3.93 7.30
CA ASP A 246 20.14 -3.35 5.97
C ASP A 246 18.90 -3.95 5.29
N LEU A 247 18.18 -3.16 4.50
CA LEU A 247 17.03 -3.67 3.72
C LEU A 247 17.49 -4.74 2.74
N TYR A 248 16.92 -5.93 2.84
CA TYR A 248 17.31 -7.08 2.02
C TYR A 248 16.31 -7.40 0.94
N SER A 249 15.01 -7.44 1.26
CA SER A 249 13.94 -7.65 0.30
C SER A 249 12.63 -7.00 0.73
N ARG A 250 11.82 -6.58 -0.25
CA ARG A 250 10.52 -5.97 -0.09
C ARG A 250 9.53 -6.54 -1.11
N TRP A 251 8.33 -6.87 -0.66
CA TRP A 251 7.21 -7.38 -1.47
C TRP A 251 5.91 -6.76 -1.01
N ASP A 252 4.82 -7.06 -1.72
CA ASP A 252 3.50 -6.49 -1.52
C ASP A 252 3.41 -5.00 -1.84
N TYR A 253 2.94 -4.69 -3.06
CA TYR A 253 2.92 -3.36 -3.63
C TYR A 253 1.51 -2.77 -3.75
N ASP A 254 0.51 -3.30 -3.03
CA ASP A 254 -0.88 -2.87 -3.17
C ASP A 254 -1.10 -1.39 -2.91
N TRP A 255 -0.29 -0.81 -2.03
CA TRP A 255 -0.40 0.60 -1.65
C TRP A 255 0.71 1.46 -2.24
N PHE A 256 1.47 0.91 -3.19
CA PHE A 256 2.51 1.66 -3.90
C PHE A 256 1.96 2.89 -4.61
N ARG A 257 2.77 3.96 -4.62
CA ARG A 257 2.47 5.18 -5.36
C ARG A 257 3.70 6.06 -5.56
N ILE A 258 3.59 7.02 -6.49
CA ILE A 258 4.49 8.17 -6.53
C ILE A 258 3.86 9.25 -5.65
N SER A 259 4.53 9.60 -4.53
CA SER A 259 4.01 10.54 -3.55
C SER A 259 5.11 11.11 -2.65
N TYR A 260 4.73 11.81 -1.59
CA TYR A 260 5.66 12.36 -0.60
C TYR A 260 6.19 11.25 0.31
N ARG A 261 7.49 11.23 0.61
CA ARG A 261 8.15 10.18 1.42
C ARG A 261 7.53 9.99 2.80
N VAL A 262 6.94 11.03 3.37
CA VAL A 262 6.27 10.95 4.68
C VAL A 262 5.02 10.05 4.69
N MET A 263 4.52 9.65 3.54
CA MET A 263 3.43 8.66 3.43
C MET A 263 3.83 7.29 4.00
N ASP A 264 5.12 6.95 4.00
CA ASP A 264 5.64 5.70 4.55
C ASP A 264 5.77 5.75 6.09
N PHE A 265 5.78 6.95 6.68
CA PHE A 265 6.17 7.12 8.08
C PHE A 265 5.15 6.60 9.09
N TYR A 266 3.86 6.59 8.73
CA TYR A 266 2.85 6.04 9.63
C TYR A 266 3.11 4.56 9.96
N PHE A 267 3.44 3.75 8.96
CA PHE A 267 3.75 2.34 9.20
C PHE A 267 5.10 2.15 9.91
N PHE A 268 6.11 2.94 9.57
CA PHE A 268 7.37 2.90 10.33
C PHE A 268 7.17 3.31 11.79
N SER A 269 6.30 4.29 12.08
CA SER A 269 6.00 4.64 13.48
C SER A 269 5.41 3.46 14.25
N ARG A 270 4.56 2.65 13.62
CA ARG A 270 4.00 1.44 14.22
C ARG A 270 5.07 0.36 14.44
N VAL A 271 5.94 0.14 13.44
CA VAL A 271 7.04 -0.84 13.53
C VAL A 271 7.95 -0.52 14.71
N VAL A 272 8.27 0.75 14.94
CA VAL A 272 9.16 1.16 16.02
C VAL A 272 8.46 1.47 17.34
N SER A 273 7.14 1.42 17.41
CA SER A 273 6.36 1.81 18.59
C SER A 273 6.65 0.97 19.84
N ASN A 274 6.19 1.44 20.99
CA ASN A 274 6.32 0.75 22.27
C ASN A 274 5.69 -0.64 22.28
N VAL A 275 4.59 -0.81 21.56
CA VAL A 275 3.90 -2.11 21.44
C VAL A 275 4.42 -2.96 20.28
N GLY A 276 5.22 -2.36 19.40
CA GLY A 276 5.70 -2.97 18.18
C GLY A 276 4.61 -3.16 17.12
N ASP A 277 5.01 -3.69 15.96
CA ASP A 277 4.05 -4.03 14.90
C ASP A 277 3.29 -5.29 15.28
N ARG A 278 2.02 -5.10 15.63
CA ARG A 278 1.08 -6.18 15.92
C ARG A 278 0.10 -6.29 14.77
N THR A 279 -0.25 -7.52 14.44
CA THR A 279 -1.34 -7.85 13.50
C THR A 279 -2.73 -7.45 14.02
N VAL A 280 -2.81 -6.61 15.05
CA VAL A 280 -4.06 -6.06 15.55
C VAL A 280 -4.45 -4.89 14.64
N PHE A 281 -5.57 -5.05 13.96
CA PHE A 281 -6.17 -3.99 13.14
C PHE A 281 -6.66 -2.85 14.03
N SER A 282 -5.75 -1.93 14.30
CA SER A 282 -6.02 -0.64 14.94
C SER A 282 -5.04 0.36 14.35
N TYR A 283 -5.55 1.49 13.91
CA TYR A 283 -4.78 2.50 13.20
C TYR A 283 -4.79 3.84 13.95
N VAL A 284 -4.50 3.81 15.26
CA VAL A 284 -4.38 5.04 16.06
C VAL A 284 -3.16 5.87 15.66
N ILE A 285 -3.25 7.21 15.78
CA ILE A 285 -2.16 8.14 15.44
C ILE A 285 -1.00 8.12 16.45
N GLY A 286 -1.25 7.66 17.67
CA GLY A 286 -0.31 7.70 18.78
C GLY A 286 1.14 7.33 18.47
N PRO A 287 1.42 6.25 17.71
CA PRO A 287 2.78 5.87 17.34
C PRO A 287 3.61 6.97 16.69
N LEU A 288 3.00 7.90 15.94
CA LEU A 288 3.69 9.05 15.33
C LEU A 288 4.25 10.05 16.37
N MET A 289 3.78 10.00 17.62
CA MET A 289 4.17 10.92 18.70
C MET A 289 5.05 10.25 19.77
N GLU A 290 5.33 8.94 19.63
CA GLU A 290 6.16 8.22 20.58
C GLU A 290 7.65 8.61 20.48
N ASP A 291 8.36 8.62 21.60
CA ASP A 291 9.81 8.92 21.64
C ASP A 291 10.63 7.94 20.79
N ARG A 292 10.15 6.70 20.65
CA ARG A 292 10.77 5.70 19.79
C ARG A 292 10.69 6.09 18.31
N PHE A 293 9.59 6.71 17.88
CA PHE A 293 9.51 7.25 16.53
C PHE A 293 10.35 8.51 16.36
N MET A 294 10.48 9.35 17.42
CA MET A 294 11.41 10.47 17.41
C MET A 294 12.87 9.99 17.23
N LEU A 295 13.24 8.87 17.85
CA LEU A 295 14.55 8.25 17.66
C LEU A 295 14.76 7.83 16.18
N PHE A 296 13.76 7.18 15.57
CA PHE A 296 13.78 6.84 14.15
C PHE A 296 13.93 8.10 13.27
N LEU A 297 13.13 9.14 13.51
CA LEU A 297 13.14 10.37 12.72
C LEU A 297 14.46 11.13 12.83
N LYS A 298 15.10 11.17 14.02
CA LYS A 298 16.42 11.77 14.20
C LYS A 298 17.45 11.12 13.28
N GLU A 299 17.50 9.80 13.27
CA GLU A 299 18.47 9.07 12.46
C GLU A 299 18.15 9.16 10.96
N TYR A 300 16.87 9.16 10.60
CA TYR A 300 16.40 9.40 9.25
C TYR A 300 16.84 10.81 8.77
N HIS A 301 16.55 11.84 9.57
CA HIS A 301 16.86 13.25 9.26
C HIS A 301 18.33 13.51 9.01
N LYS A 302 19.24 12.85 9.77
CA LYS A 302 20.70 12.95 9.57
C LYS A 302 21.14 12.51 8.16
N VAL A 303 20.44 11.54 7.55
CA VAL A 303 20.80 10.95 6.26
C VAL A 303 20.06 11.63 5.10
N PHE A 304 18.78 11.92 5.30
CA PHE A 304 17.92 12.56 4.32
C PHE A 304 17.05 13.62 5.01
N PRO A 305 17.55 14.86 5.13
CA PRO A 305 16.92 15.91 5.93
C PRO A 305 15.44 16.12 5.58
N LEU A 306 14.62 16.20 6.62
CA LEU A 306 13.21 16.50 6.56
C LEU A 306 13.01 18.02 6.64
N THR A 307 11.99 18.54 5.97
CA THR A 307 11.59 19.94 6.03
C THR A 307 10.45 20.13 7.04
N GLU A 308 10.28 21.37 7.52
CA GLU A 308 9.15 21.75 8.38
C GLU A 308 7.80 21.37 7.73
N ASN A 309 7.63 21.65 6.43
CA ASN A 309 6.41 21.32 5.71
C ASN A 309 6.12 19.82 5.66
N GLU A 310 7.13 18.98 5.54
CA GLU A 310 6.96 17.52 5.59
C GLU A 310 6.52 17.05 6.99
N ILE A 311 7.08 17.62 8.06
CA ILE A 311 6.68 17.29 9.42
C ILE A 311 5.24 17.75 9.68
N ARG A 312 4.88 18.97 9.29
CA ARG A 312 3.51 19.49 9.42
C ARG A 312 2.50 18.74 8.55
N PHE A 313 2.97 18.01 7.51
CA PHE A 313 2.12 17.16 6.66
C PHE A 313 1.91 15.73 7.21
N LEU A 314 2.62 15.29 8.24
CA LEU A 314 2.45 13.94 8.83
C LEU A 314 0.99 13.63 9.23
N PRO A 315 0.25 14.51 9.93
CA PRO A 315 -1.15 14.25 10.26
C PRO A 315 -2.04 14.16 9.01
N GLU A 316 -1.69 14.86 7.94
CA GLU A 316 -2.42 14.76 6.67
C GLU A 316 -2.07 13.46 5.91
N ALA A 317 -0.83 13.00 5.96
CA ALA A 317 -0.46 11.68 5.45
C ALA A 317 -1.26 10.57 6.16
N TYR A 318 -1.42 10.67 7.47
CA TYR A 318 -2.27 9.78 8.25
C TYR A 318 -3.77 9.95 7.90
N ARG A 319 -4.28 11.19 7.76
CA ARG A 319 -5.66 11.47 7.32
C ARG A 319 -5.95 10.83 5.97
N PHE A 320 -5.03 10.99 5.00
CA PHE A 320 -5.14 10.34 3.71
C PHE A 320 -5.18 8.81 3.83
N PHE A 321 -4.33 8.24 4.69
CA PHE A 321 -4.34 6.80 4.94
C PHE A 321 -5.73 6.34 5.42
N ILE A 322 -6.33 7.02 6.38
CA ILE A 322 -7.68 6.67 6.86
C ILE A 322 -8.73 6.86 5.76
N LEU A 323 -8.74 7.99 5.05
CA LEU A 323 -9.72 8.27 3.98
C LEU A 323 -9.62 7.25 2.83
N ASN A 324 -8.42 6.97 2.37
CA ASN A 324 -8.23 6.15 1.17
C ASN A 324 -8.23 4.64 1.47
N TYR A 325 -7.47 4.19 2.47
CA TYR A 325 -7.27 2.75 2.70
C TYR A 325 -8.24 2.15 3.72
N VAL A 326 -8.80 2.95 4.63
CA VAL A 326 -9.79 2.45 5.59
C VAL A 326 -11.23 2.73 5.11
N ILE A 327 -11.53 3.94 4.67
CA ILE A 327 -12.89 4.32 4.26
C ILE A 327 -13.18 3.87 2.82
N LYS A 328 -12.40 4.36 1.84
CA LYS A 328 -12.68 4.12 0.41
C LYS A 328 -12.47 2.66 0.00
N TYR A 329 -11.33 2.09 0.37
CA TYR A 329 -10.91 0.77 -0.08
C TYR A 329 -10.91 -0.32 0.99
N GLY A 330 -11.20 0.00 2.26
CA GLY A 330 -11.08 -0.95 3.36
C GLY A 330 -11.84 -2.25 3.15
N ARG A 331 -13.02 -2.21 2.54
CA ARG A 331 -13.81 -3.41 2.18
C ARG A 331 -13.16 -4.33 1.15
N TYR A 332 -12.19 -3.83 0.39
CA TYR A 332 -11.45 -4.62 -0.60
C TYR A 332 -10.13 -5.15 -0.06
N PHE A 333 -9.58 -4.55 1.03
CA PHE A 333 -8.35 -5.00 1.67
C PHE A 333 -8.60 -5.90 2.87
N PHE A 334 -9.72 -5.71 3.58
CA PHE A 334 -9.99 -6.39 4.84
C PHE A 334 -11.27 -7.22 4.75
N HIS A 335 -11.28 -8.37 5.41
CA HIS A 335 -12.55 -9.08 5.60
C HIS A 335 -13.60 -8.19 6.27
N ARG A 336 -14.86 -8.38 5.91
CA ARG A 336 -16.00 -7.53 6.28
C ARG A 336 -16.02 -7.11 7.76
N THR A 337 -15.77 -8.05 8.67
CA THR A 337 -15.76 -7.78 10.12
C THR A 337 -14.72 -6.72 10.49
N TYR A 338 -13.51 -6.83 9.92
CA TYR A 338 -12.43 -5.86 10.15
C TYR A 338 -12.72 -4.53 9.47
N ALA A 339 -13.18 -4.55 8.22
CA ALA A 339 -13.54 -3.33 7.49
C ALA A 339 -14.58 -2.50 8.25
N THR A 340 -15.68 -3.13 8.71
CA THR A 340 -16.74 -2.45 9.49
C THR A 340 -16.20 -1.91 10.82
N LYS A 341 -15.35 -2.69 11.52
CA LYS A 341 -14.71 -2.22 12.75
C LYS A 341 -13.86 -0.97 12.51
N LEU A 342 -12.98 -1.02 11.50
CA LEU A 342 -12.05 0.05 11.17
C LEU A 342 -12.78 1.33 10.72
N GLN A 343 -13.84 1.20 9.93
CA GLN A 343 -14.67 2.33 9.52
C GLN A 343 -15.31 3.00 10.75
N ARG A 344 -15.89 2.22 11.67
CA ARG A 344 -16.46 2.75 12.91
C ARG A 344 -15.39 3.45 13.76
N GLU A 345 -14.20 2.88 13.87
CA GLU A 345 -13.09 3.49 14.60
C GLU A 345 -12.57 4.76 13.93
N ALA A 346 -12.64 4.85 12.59
CA ALA A 346 -12.25 6.05 11.86
C ALA A 346 -13.04 7.27 12.35
N TYR A 347 -14.34 7.14 12.53
CA TYR A 347 -15.20 8.24 13.00
C TYR A 347 -15.05 8.53 14.50
N LYS A 348 -14.90 7.47 15.30
CA LYS A 348 -14.91 7.61 16.76
C LYS A 348 -13.56 7.97 17.35
N THR A 349 -12.48 7.56 16.69
CA THR A 349 -11.14 7.60 17.26
C THR A 349 -10.13 8.23 16.30
N TYR A 350 -10.06 7.76 15.05
CA TYR A 350 -8.93 8.13 14.18
C TYR A 350 -8.99 9.58 13.74
N PHE A 351 -10.11 10.05 13.17
CA PHE A 351 -10.24 11.46 12.79
C PHE A 351 -10.14 12.42 13.99
N PRO A 352 -10.83 12.19 15.11
CA PRO A 352 -10.70 13.07 16.28
C PRO A 352 -9.27 13.11 16.86
N SER A 353 -8.49 12.04 16.71
CA SER A 353 -7.13 12.01 17.24
C SER A 353 -6.12 12.83 16.44
N ILE A 354 -6.45 13.25 15.22
CA ILE A 354 -5.57 14.07 14.38
C ILE A 354 -5.25 15.40 15.04
N ASP A 355 -6.22 16.00 15.71
CA ASP A 355 -6.07 17.29 16.40
C ASP A 355 -5.10 17.22 17.61
N GLN A 356 -4.76 16.01 18.06
CA GLN A 356 -3.79 15.78 19.14
C GLN A 356 -2.34 15.72 18.65
N PHE A 357 -2.13 15.77 17.33
CA PHE A 357 -0.78 15.66 16.77
C PHE A 357 0.00 16.96 16.98
N ASP A 358 1.15 16.82 17.63
CA ASP A 358 2.05 17.94 17.97
C ASP A 358 3.26 17.95 17.01
N ALA A 359 3.13 18.68 15.90
CA ALA A 359 4.23 18.87 14.94
C ALA A 359 5.39 19.64 15.54
N ASP A 360 5.15 20.61 16.45
CA ASP A 360 6.18 21.47 17.02
C ASP A 360 7.11 20.67 17.95
N LYS A 361 6.58 19.68 18.68
CA LYS A 361 7.39 18.72 19.43
C LYS A 361 8.40 18.00 18.52
N ILE A 362 7.94 17.55 17.34
CA ILE A 362 8.82 16.86 16.38
C ILE A 362 9.86 17.80 15.80
N LEU A 363 9.45 19.00 15.36
CA LEU A 363 10.36 20.02 14.83
C LEU A 363 11.45 20.37 15.82
N LYS A 364 11.09 20.68 17.06
CA LYS A 364 12.03 20.92 18.17
C LYS A 364 12.99 19.74 18.38
N THR A 365 12.47 18.51 18.28
CA THR A 365 13.28 17.29 18.47
C THR A 365 14.31 17.10 17.35
N LEU A 366 14.00 17.54 16.12
CA LEU A 366 14.88 17.47 14.96
C LEU A 366 15.80 18.69 14.81
N GLY A 367 15.52 19.77 15.53
CA GLY A 367 16.26 21.05 15.42
C GLY A 367 15.90 21.86 14.16
N ILE A 368 14.64 21.75 13.71
CA ILE A 368 14.10 22.46 12.54
C ILE A 368 13.24 23.63 13.02
#